data_a0e1fbf38998cf2a813649b51cf8aa80
#
_entry.id   a0e1fbf38998cf2a813649b51cf8aa80
#
_cell.length_a   1.000
_cell.length_b   1.000
_cell.length_c   1.000
_cell.angle_alpha   90.00
_cell.angle_beta   90.00
_cell.angle_gamma   90.00
#
_symmetry.space_group_name_H-M   'P 1'
#
loop_
_entity.id
_entity.type
_entity.pdbx_description
1 polymer ?
#
loop_
_entity_poly.entity_id
_entity_poly.type
_entity_poly.pdbx_seq_one_letter_code
_entity_poly.pdbx_strand_id
1 'polypeptide(L)'
;MYKRQGVDGLLVVTPYYNKATQNGLYAHYAAIAGAVGLPIIMYNVPSRTGCNILPQTAARLGRNFENIVGIKEASGNISQVAKLKKLAGDDLDIYSGNDDQVIPILSLGGIGVISVLSNVMPAAVHDMVMEYLNGNIKSALDIQLKYLDLIEALFCEVNPIPVKAAMKLLGYDVGGLRLPLTELE
;
A
#
# COMPACT_ATOMS: atom_id res chain seq x y z
N MET A 1 -19.72 0.45 9.14
CA MET A 1 -20.43 0.00 7.91
C MET A 1 -19.74 -1.23 7.31
N TYR A 2 -18.46 -1.21 6.97
CA TYR A 2 -17.73 -2.33 6.35
C TYR A 2 -17.65 -3.60 7.20
N LYS A 3 -17.53 -3.49 8.54
CA LYS A 3 -17.55 -4.63 9.47
C LYS A 3 -18.77 -5.56 9.28
N ARG A 4 -19.91 -5.04 8.82
CA ARG A 4 -21.15 -5.82 8.61
C ARG A 4 -21.19 -6.54 7.27
N GLN A 5 -20.17 -6.35 6.40
CA GLN A 5 -20.09 -6.94 5.05
C GLN A 5 -19.30 -8.25 5.02
N GLY A 6 -18.79 -8.73 6.18
CA GLY A 6 -18.05 -9.98 6.29
C GLY A 6 -16.61 -9.89 5.75
N VAL A 7 -15.99 -8.70 5.81
CA VAL A 7 -14.56 -8.54 5.42
C VAL A 7 -13.65 -9.14 6.50
N ASP A 8 -12.50 -9.66 6.09
CA ASP A 8 -11.51 -10.30 6.97
C ASP A 8 -10.53 -9.29 7.58
N GLY A 9 -10.37 -8.12 6.98
CA GLY A 9 -9.47 -7.06 7.46
C GLY A 9 -9.81 -5.70 6.84
N LEU A 10 -9.17 -4.66 7.34
CA LEU A 10 -9.40 -3.28 6.94
C LEU A 10 -8.11 -2.64 6.45
N LEU A 11 -8.13 -2.04 5.26
CA LEU A 11 -7.11 -1.11 4.79
C LEU A 11 -7.62 0.32 5.04
N VAL A 12 -6.96 1.05 5.95
CA VAL A 12 -7.43 2.36 6.42
C VAL A 12 -6.43 3.44 6.05
N VAL A 13 -6.82 4.31 5.11
CA VAL A 13 -6.00 5.45 4.69
C VAL A 13 -5.96 6.52 5.80
N THR A 14 -4.86 7.28 5.87
CA THR A 14 -4.79 8.45 6.75
C THR A 14 -5.89 9.46 6.38
N PRO A 15 -6.43 10.23 7.36
CA PRO A 15 -7.34 11.33 7.05
C PRO A 15 -6.72 12.26 5.99
N TYR A 16 -7.49 12.63 5.02
CA TYR A 16 -7.09 13.55 3.96
C TYR A 16 -7.67 14.95 4.20
N TYR A 17 -7.20 15.95 3.45
CA TYR A 17 -7.62 17.34 3.47
C TYR A 17 -7.23 18.11 4.75
N ASN A 18 -7.63 17.66 5.94
CA ASN A 18 -7.44 18.37 7.22
C ASN A 18 -5.99 18.38 7.72
N LYS A 19 -5.08 17.59 7.11
CA LYS A 19 -3.64 17.53 7.48
C LYS A 19 -3.44 17.34 8.98
N ALA A 20 -3.98 16.25 9.52
CA ALA A 20 -3.95 15.94 10.94
C ALA A 20 -2.51 15.93 11.50
N THR A 21 -2.36 16.38 12.75
CA THR A 21 -1.09 16.24 13.50
C THR A 21 -0.82 14.76 13.83
N GLN A 22 0.40 14.43 14.25
CA GLN A 22 0.75 13.05 14.64
C GLN A 22 -0.09 12.55 15.82
N ASN A 23 -0.40 13.40 16.77
CA ASN A 23 -1.32 13.06 17.87
C ASN A 23 -2.75 12.85 17.37
N GLY A 24 -3.20 13.64 16.40
CA GLY A 24 -4.49 13.46 15.75
C GLY A 24 -4.57 12.14 14.98
N LEU A 25 -3.52 11.78 14.23
CA LEU A 25 -3.41 10.49 13.54
C LEU A 25 -3.45 9.32 14.52
N TYR A 26 -2.69 9.42 15.62
CA TYR A 26 -2.71 8.40 16.67
C TYR A 26 -4.12 8.20 17.24
N ALA A 27 -4.78 9.30 17.63
CA ALA A 27 -6.13 9.24 18.19
C ALA A 27 -7.16 8.69 17.19
N HIS A 28 -7.04 9.05 15.91
CA HIS A 28 -7.91 8.56 14.84
C HIS A 28 -7.80 7.04 14.68
N TYR A 29 -6.58 6.49 14.53
CA TYR A 29 -6.38 5.05 14.40
C TYR A 29 -6.72 4.29 15.70
N ALA A 30 -6.42 4.86 16.86
CA ALA A 30 -6.81 4.29 18.16
C ALA A 30 -8.33 4.14 18.28
N ALA A 31 -9.11 5.15 17.87
CA ALA A 31 -10.56 5.10 17.86
C ALA A 31 -11.10 4.01 16.91
N ILE A 32 -10.48 3.85 15.72
CA ILE A 32 -10.86 2.80 14.78
C ILE A 32 -10.50 1.42 15.34
N ALA A 33 -9.29 1.24 15.86
CA ALA A 33 -8.83 -0.01 16.45
C ALA A 33 -9.73 -0.45 17.62
N GLY A 34 -10.12 0.49 18.49
CA GLY A 34 -11.05 0.20 19.59
C GLY A 34 -12.49 -0.10 19.16
N ALA A 35 -12.89 0.31 17.96
CA ALA A 35 -14.25 0.09 17.46
C ALA A 35 -14.44 -1.25 16.71
N VAL A 36 -13.37 -1.93 16.33
CA VAL A 36 -13.41 -3.16 15.53
C VAL A 36 -12.44 -4.21 16.06
N GLY A 37 -12.80 -5.49 15.96
CA GLY A 37 -11.91 -6.61 16.27
C GLY A 37 -11.22 -7.20 15.03
N LEU A 38 -11.23 -6.50 13.89
CA LEU A 38 -10.63 -6.97 12.64
C LEU A 38 -9.19 -6.47 12.52
N PRO A 39 -8.30 -7.21 11.83
CA PRO A 39 -6.98 -6.72 11.46
C PRO A 39 -7.06 -5.41 10.67
N ILE A 40 -6.19 -4.47 10.99
CA ILE A 40 -6.09 -3.16 10.36
C ILE A 40 -4.70 -3.01 9.74
N ILE A 41 -4.66 -2.70 8.46
CA ILE A 41 -3.47 -2.21 7.77
C ILE A 41 -3.64 -0.71 7.60
N MET A 42 -2.77 0.08 8.21
CA MET A 42 -2.72 1.52 7.98
C MET A 42 -2.27 1.80 6.54
N TYR A 43 -2.77 2.88 5.93
CA TYR A 43 -2.33 3.25 4.59
C TYR A 43 -1.78 4.67 4.57
N ASN A 44 -0.48 4.80 4.32
CA ASN A 44 0.24 6.07 4.22
C ASN A 44 0.50 6.44 2.77
N VAL A 45 -0.18 7.47 2.28
CA VAL A 45 -0.07 7.97 0.89
C VAL A 45 -0.12 9.50 0.86
N PRO A 46 0.96 10.16 1.31
CA PRO A 46 0.99 11.63 1.46
C PRO A 46 0.69 12.40 0.17
N SER A 47 1.08 11.87 -0.99
CA SER A 47 0.80 12.47 -2.29
C SER A 47 -0.70 12.65 -2.60
N ARG A 48 -1.56 11.81 -1.99
CA ARG A 48 -3.01 11.87 -2.17
C ARG A 48 -3.72 12.54 -1.02
N THR A 49 -3.21 12.37 0.19
CA THR A 49 -3.91 12.81 1.42
C THR A 49 -3.40 14.17 1.92
N GLY A 50 -2.19 14.58 1.53
CA GLY A 50 -1.48 15.71 2.14
C GLY A 50 -1.08 15.43 3.60
N CYS A 51 -1.15 14.18 4.05
CA CYS A 51 -0.91 13.77 5.43
C CYS A 51 0.04 12.58 5.46
N ASN A 52 1.16 12.70 6.18
CA ASN A 52 2.15 11.65 6.34
C ASN A 52 2.16 11.14 7.78
N ILE A 53 1.91 9.85 7.97
CA ILE A 53 2.12 9.21 9.27
C ILE A 53 3.62 8.94 9.45
N LEU A 54 4.21 9.54 10.47
CA LEU A 54 5.63 9.38 10.74
C LEU A 54 5.95 8.00 11.36
N PRO A 55 7.16 7.47 11.16
CA PRO A 55 7.57 6.17 11.68
C PRO A 55 7.30 5.96 13.17
N GLN A 56 7.52 6.99 13.99
CA GLN A 56 7.27 6.93 15.44
C GLN A 56 5.79 6.73 15.76
N THR A 57 4.90 7.40 15.01
CA THR A 57 3.46 7.28 15.20
C THR A 57 2.96 5.92 14.77
N ALA A 58 3.41 5.43 13.60
CA ALA A 58 3.03 4.11 13.09
C ALA A 58 3.51 2.98 14.02
N ALA A 59 4.80 3.00 14.41
CA ALA A 59 5.36 2.01 15.33
C ALA A 59 4.66 2.02 16.70
N ARG A 60 4.30 3.19 17.21
CA ARG A 60 3.55 3.31 18.47
C ARG A 60 2.13 2.71 18.37
N LEU A 61 1.48 2.89 17.22
CA LEU A 61 0.16 2.29 16.95
C LEU A 61 0.24 0.77 16.91
N GLY A 62 1.20 0.19 16.16
CA GLY A 62 1.39 -1.26 16.11
C GLY A 62 1.62 -1.89 17.48
N ARG A 63 2.45 -1.25 18.33
CA ARG A 63 2.70 -1.75 19.69
C ARG A 63 1.52 -1.65 20.64
N ASN A 64 0.67 -0.64 20.48
CA ASN A 64 -0.40 -0.36 21.45
C ASN A 64 -1.74 -1.02 21.09
N PHE A 65 -1.88 -1.51 19.85
CA PHE A 65 -3.12 -2.11 19.35
C PHE A 65 -2.81 -3.39 18.58
N GLU A 66 -3.10 -4.55 19.17
CA GLU A 66 -2.85 -5.88 18.59
C GLU A 66 -3.51 -6.08 17.22
N ASN A 67 -4.62 -5.38 16.96
CA ASN A 67 -5.32 -5.45 15.69
C ASN A 67 -4.79 -4.47 14.62
N ILE A 68 -3.84 -3.60 14.94
CA ILE A 68 -3.08 -2.84 13.92
C ILE A 68 -1.87 -3.68 13.51
N VAL A 69 -2.03 -4.49 12.49
CA VAL A 69 -1.08 -5.54 12.11
C VAL A 69 -0.08 -5.11 11.03
N GLY A 70 -0.34 -4.02 10.33
CA GLY A 70 0.55 -3.63 9.24
C GLY A 70 0.35 -2.21 8.72
N ILE A 71 1.21 -1.85 7.78
CA ILE A 71 1.13 -0.59 7.05
C ILE A 71 1.41 -0.80 5.55
N LYS A 72 0.54 -0.25 4.71
CA LYS A 72 0.82 -0.01 3.29
C LYS A 72 1.54 1.32 3.18
N GLU A 73 2.84 1.27 2.87
CA GLU A 73 3.69 2.46 2.77
C GLU A 73 3.83 2.90 1.32
N ALA A 74 3.30 4.05 1.01
CA ALA A 74 3.28 4.65 -0.32
C ALA A 74 3.75 6.12 -0.31
N SER A 75 4.63 6.48 0.65
CA SER A 75 5.21 7.84 0.68
C SER A 75 6.27 8.07 -0.40
N GLY A 76 6.80 7.00 -0.99
CA GLY A 76 7.97 7.07 -1.89
C GLY A 76 9.29 7.29 -1.15
N ASN A 77 9.28 7.39 0.17
CA ASN A 77 10.47 7.69 0.98
C ASN A 77 11.08 6.42 1.61
N ILE A 78 12.01 5.80 0.91
CA ILE A 78 12.71 4.58 1.38
C ILE A 78 13.43 4.79 2.71
N SER A 79 13.96 6.00 2.97
CA SER A 79 14.57 6.32 4.26
C SER A 79 13.54 6.32 5.41
N GLN A 80 12.29 6.69 5.14
CA GLN A 80 11.19 6.58 6.10
C GLN A 80 10.85 5.12 6.40
N VAL A 81 10.84 4.27 5.37
CA VAL A 81 10.63 2.81 5.53
C VAL A 81 11.70 2.19 6.44
N ALA A 82 12.98 2.51 6.20
CA ALA A 82 14.08 2.02 7.04
C ALA A 82 13.93 2.45 8.51
N LYS A 83 13.54 3.71 8.75
CA LYS A 83 13.25 4.22 10.10
C LYS A 83 12.06 3.51 10.73
N LEU A 84 11.03 3.24 9.95
CA LEU A 84 9.84 2.53 10.42
C LEU A 84 10.20 1.11 10.84
N LYS A 85 10.90 0.34 10.00
CA LYS A 85 11.34 -1.04 10.35
C LYS A 85 12.22 -1.05 11.58
N LYS A 86 13.17 -0.10 11.69
CA LYS A 86 14.00 0.04 12.89
C LYS A 86 13.18 0.26 14.16
N LEU A 87 12.11 1.04 14.10
CA LEU A 87 11.29 1.40 15.26
C LEU A 87 10.21 0.35 15.56
N ALA A 88 9.60 -0.23 14.56
CA ALA A 88 8.52 -1.20 14.73
C ALA A 88 9.03 -2.62 14.94
N GLY A 89 10.22 -2.96 14.41
CA GLY A 89 10.71 -4.34 14.46
C GLY A 89 9.72 -5.28 13.74
N ASP A 90 9.25 -6.27 14.47
CA ASP A 90 8.27 -7.25 13.97
C ASP A 90 6.84 -6.98 14.48
N ASP A 91 6.65 -5.87 15.20
CA ASP A 91 5.30 -5.46 15.68
C ASP A 91 4.39 -4.98 14.54
N LEU A 92 4.91 -4.74 13.34
CA LEU A 92 4.16 -4.17 12.23
C LEU A 92 4.67 -4.67 10.88
N ASP A 93 3.83 -5.35 10.14
CA ASP A 93 4.11 -5.76 8.77
C ASP A 93 4.17 -4.55 7.83
N ILE A 94 5.14 -4.52 6.94
CA ILE A 94 5.32 -3.44 5.97
C ILE A 94 5.05 -3.97 4.56
N TYR A 95 4.05 -3.38 3.90
CA TYR A 95 3.74 -3.63 2.50
C TYR A 95 4.11 -2.43 1.65
N SER A 96 4.72 -2.66 0.48
CA SER A 96 4.85 -1.60 -0.51
C SER A 96 3.46 -1.14 -0.99
N GLY A 97 3.27 0.17 -1.09
CA GLY A 97 2.12 0.76 -1.78
C GLY A 97 2.44 1.24 -3.19
N ASN A 98 3.73 1.16 -3.58
CA ASN A 98 4.26 1.58 -4.87
C ASN A 98 4.87 0.38 -5.59
N ASP A 99 4.42 0.09 -6.81
CA ASP A 99 4.85 -1.06 -7.60
C ASP A 99 6.33 -0.96 -8.03
N ASP A 100 6.85 0.25 -8.22
CA ASP A 100 8.25 0.53 -8.55
C ASP A 100 9.22 0.37 -7.35
N GLN A 101 8.69 0.25 -6.13
CA GLN A 101 9.48 0.18 -4.88
C GLN A 101 9.35 -1.16 -4.15
N VAL A 102 8.85 -2.21 -4.80
CA VAL A 102 8.64 -3.50 -4.13
C VAL A 102 9.96 -4.07 -3.63
N ILE A 103 10.96 -4.24 -4.50
CA ILE A 103 12.26 -4.79 -4.11
C ILE A 103 12.98 -3.93 -3.05
N PRO A 104 13.08 -2.60 -3.17
CA PRO A 104 13.61 -1.74 -2.11
C PRO A 104 12.93 -1.94 -0.74
N ILE A 105 11.59 -2.07 -0.72
CA ILE A 105 10.86 -2.26 0.54
C ILE A 105 11.06 -3.67 1.10
N LEU A 106 11.07 -4.70 0.27
CA LEU A 106 11.41 -6.06 0.68
C LEU A 106 12.83 -6.13 1.27
N SER A 107 13.80 -5.41 0.69
CA SER A 107 15.19 -5.36 1.19
C SER A 107 15.31 -4.73 2.58
N LEU A 108 14.34 -3.94 2.99
CA LEU A 108 14.25 -3.32 4.33
C LEU A 108 13.36 -4.12 5.29
N GLY A 109 12.99 -5.36 4.93
CA GLY A 109 12.16 -6.23 5.76
C GLY A 109 10.67 -6.01 5.58
N GLY A 110 10.23 -5.47 4.45
CA GLY A 110 8.85 -5.55 3.99
C GLY A 110 8.49 -6.98 3.61
N ILE A 111 7.20 -7.30 3.61
CA ILE A 111 6.73 -8.68 3.39
C ILE A 111 5.90 -8.84 2.10
N GLY A 112 5.64 -7.76 1.38
CA GLY A 112 4.85 -7.82 0.16
C GLY A 112 4.47 -6.47 -0.40
N VAL A 113 3.46 -6.46 -1.25
CA VAL A 113 2.94 -5.27 -1.93
C VAL A 113 1.41 -5.29 -2.00
N ILE A 114 0.79 -4.12 -1.87
CA ILE A 114 -0.63 -3.91 -2.20
C ILE A 114 -0.64 -3.08 -3.49
N SER A 115 -0.68 -3.78 -4.61
CA SER A 115 -0.23 -3.39 -5.94
C SER A 115 -1.37 -2.91 -6.84
N VAL A 116 -1.06 -2.02 -7.77
CA VAL A 116 -1.89 -1.69 -8.95
C VAL A 116 -1.56 -2.63 -10.11
N LEU A 117 -0.28 -2.91 -10.35
CA LEU A 117 0.19 -3.82 -11.40
C LEU A 117 -0.45 -5.22 -11.29
N SER A 118 -0.71 -5.70 -10.08
CA SER A 118 -1.33 -7.01 -9.84
C SER A 118 -2.73 -7.18 -10.43
N ASN A 119 -3.43 -6.09 -10.79
CA ASN A 119 -4.70 -6.18 -11.50
C ASN A 119 -4.55 -6.68 -12.93
N VAL A 120 -3.42 -6.39 -13.58
CA VAL A 120 -3.15 -6.76 -14.98
C VAL A 120 -2.11 -7.88 -15.09
N MET A 121 -1.19 -7.98 -14.13
CA MET A 121 -0.11 -8.97 -14.11
C MET A 121 0.01 -9.66 -12.74
N PRO A 122 -1.04 -10.36 -12.25
CA PRO A 122 -1.04 -10.91 -10.88
C PRO A 122 0.07 -11.94 -10.65
N ALA A 123 0.30 -12.85 -11.59
CA ALA A 123 1.35 -13.86 -11.47
C ALA A 123 2.75 -13.21 -11.38
N ALA A 124 3.04 -12.22 -12.22
CA ALA A 124 4.34 -11.55 -12.20
C ALA A 124 4.61 -10.82 -10.87
N VAL A 125 3.58 -10.19 -10.29
CA VAL A 125 3.72 -9.52 -8.98
C VAL A 125 3.90 -10.55 -7.86
N HIS A 126 3.15 -11.65 -7.89
CA HIS A 126 3.33 -12.76 -6.96
C HIS A 126 4.75 -13.33 -7.06
N ASP A 127 5.19 -13.66 -8.27
CA ASP A 127 6.50 -14.28 -8.49
C ASP A 127 7.64 -13.33 -8.08
N MET A 128 7.54 -12.04 -8.36
CA MET A 128 8.52 -11.04 -7.92
C MET A 128 8.70 -11.05 -6.40
N VAL A 129 7.60 -11.06 -5.65
CA VAL A 129 7.64 -11.09 -4.18
C VAL A 129 8.19 -12.41 -3.68
N MET A 130 7.68 -13.53 -4.20
CA MET A 130 8.07 -14.88 -3.75
C MET A 130 9.51 -15.21 -4.10
N GLU A 131 10.00 -14.84 -5.29
CA GLU A 131 11.41 -14.99 -5.66
C GLU A 131 12.32 -14.26 -4.67
N TYR A 132 11.95 -13.01 -4.31
CA TYR A 132 12.71 -12.26 -3.31
C TYR A 132 12.73 -12.97 -1.96
N LEU A 133 11.57 -13.34 -1.44
CA LEU A 133 11.44 -13.99 -0.12
C LEU A 133 12.13 -15.37 -0.06
N ASN A 134 12.22 -16.06 -1.19
CA ASN A 134 12.95 -17.32 -1.33
C ASN A 134 14.48 -17.14 -1.52
N GLY A 135 14.98 -15.90 -1.53
CA GLY A 135 16.40 -15.60 -1.68
C GLY A 135 16.90 -15.46 -3.12
N ASN A 136 16.02 -15.58 -4.12
CA ASN A 136 16.33 -15.43 -5.55
C ASN A 136 16.31 -13.95 -5.96
N ILE A 137 17.12 -13.12 -5.29
CA ILE A 137 17.07 -11.65 -5.41
C ILE A 137 17.22 -11.16 -6.85
N LYS A 138 18.12 -11.80 -7.63
CA LYS A 138 18.34 -11.42 -9.03
C LYS A 138 17.08 -11.67 -9.87
N SER A 139 16.43 -12.82 -9.72
CA SER A 139 15.19 -13.14 -10.43
C SER A 139 14.08 -12.14 -10.10
N ALA A 140 13.90 -11.83 -8.83
CA ALA A 140 12.93 -10.83 -8.39
C ALA A 140 13.19 -9.44 -9.00
N LEU A 141 14.46 -9.00 -9.01
CA LEU A 141 14.85 -7.73 -9.61
C LEU A 141 14.62 -7.72 -11.12
N ASP A 142 14.97 -8.81 -11.83
CA ASP A 142 14.74 -8.94 -13.27
C ASP A 142 13.23 -8.81 -13.60
N ILE A 143 12.35 -9.38 -12.77
CA ILE A 143 10.89 -9.21 -12.91
C ILE A 143 10.49 -7.76 -12.71
N GLN A 144 10.93 -7.09 -11.64
CA GLN A 144 10.59 -5.69 -11.39
C GLN A 144 11.03 -4.79 -12.55
N LEU A 145 12.25 -4.93 -13.02
CA LEU A 145 12.78 -4.12 -14.11
C LEU A 145 12.08 -4.40 -15.44
N LYS A 146 11.71 -5.65 -15.70
CA LYS A 146 10.93 -6.04 -16.89
C LYS A 146 9.60 -5.31 -17.01
N TYR A 147 8.95 -5.06 -15.89
CA TYR A 147 7.60 -4.45 -15.86
C TYR A 147 7.63 -2.95 -15.51
N LEU A 148 8.81 -2.33 -15.41
CA LEU A 148 8.92 -0.93 -14.98
C LEU A 148 8.16 0.02 -15.91
N ASP A 149 8.30 -0.12 -17.22
CA ASP A 149 7.60 0.73 -18.21
C ASP A 149 6.06 0.57 -18.09
N LEU A 150 5.58 -0.66 -17.82
CA LEU A 150 4.16 -0.89 -17.59
C LEU A 150 3.70 -0.26 -16.27
N ILE A 151 4.51 -0.34 -15.21
CA ILE A 151 4.23 0.32 -13.94
C ILE A 151 4.08 1.83 -14.17
N GLU A 152 5.02 2.46 -14.88
CA GLU A 152 4.95 3.90 -15.21
C GLU A 152 3.68 4.23 -16.02
N ALA A 153 3.34 3.42 -17.03
CA ALA A 153 2.13 3.60 -17.81
C ALA A 153 0.85 3.49 -16.97
N LEU A 154 0.81 2.63 -15.96
CA LEU A 154 -0.34 2.50 -15.05
C LEU A 154 -0.53 3.71 -14.12
N PHE A 155 0.46 4.62 -14.08
CA PHE A 155 0.43 5.85 -13.30
C PHE A 155 0.64 7.12 -14.15
N CYS A 156 0.53 7.02 -15.50
CA CYS A 156 0.64 8.18 -16.40
C CYS A 156 -0.46 9.22 -16.15
N GLU A 157 -1.62 8.76 -15.67
CA GLU A 157 -2.67 9.59 -15.11
C GLU A 157 -3.05 9.10 -13.70
N VAL A 158 -4.04 9.77 -13.09
CA VAL A 158 -4.46 9.41 -11.73
C VAL A 158 -5.06 8.00 -11.67
N ASN A 159 -4.50 7.12 -10.85
CA ASN A 159 -5.08 5.80 -10.60
C ASN A 159 -6.48 5.96 -9.93
N PRO A 160 -7.54 5.27 -10.42
CA PRO A 160 -7.52 4.03 -11.22
C PRO A 160 -7.78 4.22 -12.74
N ILE A 161 -7.59 5.40 -13.33
CA ILE A 161 -7.87 5.63 -14.75
C ILE A 161 -7.07 4.67 -15.64
N PRO A 162 -5.70 4.65 -15.59
CA PRO A 162 -4.92 3.81 -16.49
C PRO A 162 -5.14 2.32 -16.26
N VAL A 163 -5.25 1.87 -15.00
CA VAL A 163 -5.44 0.43 -14.72
C VAL A 163 -6.80 -0.08 -15.22
N LYS A 164 -7.86 0.73 -15.15
CA LYS A 164 -9.16 0.36 -15.73
C LYS A 164 -9.11 0.31 -17.25
N ALA A 165 -8.39 1.24 -17.89
CA ALA A 165 -8.16 1.20 -19.32
C ALA A 165 -7.39 -0.07 -19.72
N ALA A 166 -6.31 -0.39 -19.03
CA ALA A 166 -5.53 -1.61 -19.24
C ALA A 166 -6.38 -2.90 -19.06
N MET A 167 -7.21 -2.97 -18.04
CA MET A 167 -8.12 -4.10 -17.81
C MET A 167 -9.15 -4.24 -18.94
N LYS A 168 -9.71 -3.14 -19.45
CA LYS A 168 -10.61 -3.17 -20.62
C LYS A 168 -9.89 -3.70 -21.86
N LEU A 169 -8.64 -3.29 -22.11
CA LEU A 169 -7.82 -3.82 -23.22
C LEU A 169 -7.58 -5.33 -23.11
N LEU A 170 -7.51 -5.85 -21.89
CA LEU A 170 -7.42 -7.31 -21.62
C LEU A 170 -8.77 -8.03 -21.72
N GLY A 171 -9.86 -7.32 -22.04
CA GLY A 171 -11.19 -7.91 -22.22
C GLY A 171 -12.03 -8.03 -20.95
N TYR A 172 -11.62 -7.42 -19.84
CA TYR A 172 -12.40 -7.43 -18.61
C TYR A 172 -13.42 -6.27 -18.57
N ASP A 173 -14.66 -6.57 -18.19
CA ASP A 173 -15.65 -5.55 -17.88
C ASP A 173 -15.43 -5.03 -16.46
N VAL A 174 -14.78 -3.89 -16.35
CA VAL A 174 -14.48 -3.22 -15.07
C VAL A 174 -15.38 -2.00 -14.82
N GLY A 175 -16.43 -1.84 -15.62
CA GLY A 175 -17.35 -0.70 -15.55
C GLY A 175 -16.70 0.65 -15.89
N GLY A 176 -17.44 1.72 -15.67
CA GLY A 176 -16.97 3.09 -15.89
C GLY A 176 -16.22 3.69 -14.71
N LEU A 177 -15.85 4.95 -14.85
CA LEU A 177 -15.27 5.78 -13.82
C LEU A 177 -16.34 6.68 -13.19
N ARG A 178 -16.20 6.99 -11.90
CA ARG A 178 -17.07 7.95 -11.21
C ARG A 178 -16.42 9.32 -11.20
N LEU A 179 -17.19 10.36 -11.47
CA LEU A 179 -16.72 11.74 -11.34
C LEU A 179 -16.07 11.98 -9.96
N PRO A 180 -14.98 12.75 -9.90
CA PRO A 180 -14.40 13.61 -10.94
C PRO A 180 -13.47 12.89 -11.94
N LEU A 181 -13.32 11.56 -11.86
CA LEU A 181 -12.48 10.80 -12.79
C LEU A 181 -13.22 10.57 -14.12
N THR A 182 -12.48 10.72 -15.22
CA THR A 182 -12.94 10.52 -16.60
C THR A 182 -12.17 9.38 -17.26
N GLU A 183 -12.54 8.99 -18.46
CA GLU A 183 -11.76 8.03 -19.25
C GLU A 183 -10.36 8.58 -19.53
N LEU A 184 -9.41 7.66 -19.80
CA LEU A 184 -8.02 7.97 -20.13
C LEU A 184 -7.95 8.90 -21.36
N GLU A 185 -7.14 9.97 -21.28
CA GLU A 185 -6.94 10.95 -22.36
C GLU A 185 -5.89 10.50 -23.39
#